data_51dffe70684a139d69175854c7ec3d28
#
_entry.id   51dffe70684a139d69175854c7ec3d28
#
_cell.length_a   1.000
_cell.length_b   1.000
_cell.length_c   1.000
_cell.angle_alpha   90.00
_cell.angle_beta   90.00
_cell.angle_gamma   90.00
#
_symmetry.space_group_name_H-M   'P 1'
#
loop_
_entity.id
_entity.type
_entity.pdbx_description
1 polymer ?
#
loop_
_entity_poly.entity_id
_entity_poly.type
_entity_poly.pdbx_seq_one_letter_code
_entity_poly.pdbx_strand_id
1 'polypeptide(L)'
;MLNRRILRIKAFKVLYSSVLSGNMSLAHAETQLEQACEATRDLYIYMLGIVSPLTKIARERIESAKGKFNPTEEERNPNMKFADNALAKLLDEDVDFKKIFNKKKYSWAQYDLLLKKIMTSICTKEYYAEYMASKERSLAEDCKLFTRIFEEEFVDSVELEQILEDKSLYWNDDLAYALTWCCKTFKSLAKGESWSLLPLYNSELLKGDEVESDKHFVKKLLQSSFAGYEKYSAMVAESVVGWEKERLFSTDVVLIVMGLAEVASFPTIPVKVSINEYVELSKFYGTPKSRSFVNGILDRLVQTLVNEGKVNKEGKGLM
;
A
#
# COMPACT_ATOMS: atom_id res chain seq x y z
N MET A 1 -9.09 1.34 4.20
CA MET A 1 -7.88 1.60 3.41
C MET A 1 -7.51 0.42 2.52
N LEU A 2 -7.24 -0.76 3.06
CA LEU A 2 -6.85 -1.93 2.27
C LEU A 2 -8.01 -2.44 1.40
N ASN A 3 -7.73 -2.75 0.14
CA ASN A 3 -8.66 -3.42 -0.76
C ASN A 3 -8.31 -4.91 -0.90
N ARG A 4 -9.23 -5.72 -1.44
CA ARG A 4 -9.05 -7.19 -1.54
C ARG A 4 -7.84 -7.61 -2.38
N ARG A 5 -7.38 -6.80 -3.34
CA ARG A 5 -6.15 -7.09 -4.10
C ARG A 5 -4.92 -6.99 -3.21
N ILE A 6 -4.77 -5.89 -2.46
CA ILE A 6 -3.65 -5.73 -1.51
C ILE A 6 -3.69 -6.82 -0.43
N LEU A 7 -4.87 -7.17 0.06
CA LEU A 7 -5.03 -8.26 1.04
C LEU A 7 -4.56 -9.60 0.48
N ARG A 8 -4.86 -9.92 -0.81
CA ARG A 8 -4.31 -11.10 -1.49
C ARG A 8 -2.79 -11.06 -1.56
N ILE A 9 -2.20 -9.90 -1.88
CA ILE A 9 -0.75 -9.71 -1.91
C ILE A 9 -0.14 -9.99 -0.53
N LYS A 10 -0.74 -9.46 0.54
CA LYS A 10 -0.25 -9.71 1.91
C LYS A 10 -0.32 -11.19 2.28
N ALA A 11 -1.45 -11.85 2.02
CA ALA A 11 -1.60 -13.28 2.25
C ALA A 11 -0.62 -14.11 1.40
N PHE A 12 -0.40 -13.72 0.13
CA PHE A 12 0.57 -14.36 -0.75
C PHE A 12 2.00 -14.27 -0.18
N LYS A 13 2.46 -13.09 0.20
CA LYS A 13 3.82 -12.90 0.75
C LYS A 13 4.04 -13.73 2.01
N VAL A 14 3.04 -13.81 2.88
CA VAL A 14 3.11 -14.61 4.11
C VAL A 14 3.14 -16.11 3.81
N LEU A 15 2.25 -16.60 2.96
CA LEU A 15 2.23 -18.02 2.58
C LEU A 15 3.54 -18.41 1.85
N TYR A 16 3.99 -17.59 0.91
CA TYR A 16 5.23 -17.82 0.18
C TYR A 16 6.45 -17.90 1.12
N SER A 17 6.56 -16.97 2.06
CA SER A 17 7.62 -16.99 3.08
C SER A 17 7.56 -18.25 3.95
N SER A 18 6.35 -18.69 4.35
CA SER A 18 6.15 -19.91 5.13
C SER A 18 6.58 -21.16 4.36
N VAL A 19 6.26 -21.23 3.08
CA VAL A 19 6.66 -22.34 2.19
C VAL A 19 8.16 -22.38 2.01
N LEU A 20 8.81 -21.26 1.73
CA LEU A 20 10.26 -21.19 1.52
C LEU A 20 11.06 -21.53 2.78
N SER A 21 10.59 -21.10 3.94
CA SER A 21 11.25 -21.39 5.22
C SER A 21 10.96 -22.77 5.77
N GLY A 22 10.00 -23.50 5.17
CA GLY A 22 9.50 -24.76 5.70
C GLY A 22 8.68 -24.63 7.00
N ASN A 23 8.39 -23.39 7.42
CA ASN A 23 7.60 -23.13 8.64
C ASN A 23 6.11 -22.96 8.31
N MET A 24 5.38 -24.07 8.28
CA MET A 24 3.94 -24.09 8.02
C MET A 24 3.08 -23.90 9.29
N SER A 25 3.55 -23.09 10.25
CA SER A 25 2.77 -22.73 11.43
C SER A 25 1.71 -21.66 11.08
N LEU A 26 0.44 -22.05 11.07
CA LEU A 26 -0.67 -21.15 10.80
C LEU A 26 -0.75 -19.99 11.81
N ALA A 27 -0.55 -20.26 13.09
CA ALA A 27 -0.58 -19.21 14.13
C ALA A 27 0.51 -18.14 13.91
N HIS A 28 1.72 -18.55 13.49
CA HIS A 28 2.78 -17.64 13.14
C HIS A 28 2.43 -16.82 11.89
N ALA A 29 1.90 -17.47 10.86
CA ALA A 29 1.49 -16.82 9.62
C ALA A 29 0.34 -15.81 9.83
N GLU A 30 -0.64 -16.11 10.68
CA GLU A 30 -1.70 -15.16 11.04
C GLU A 30 -1.13 -13.91 11.72
N THR A 31 -0.17 -14.07 12.63
CA THR A 31 0.52 -12.94 13.27
C THR A 31 1.28 -12.08 12.25
N GLN A 32 2.02 -12.72 11.35
CA GLN A 32 2.72 -12.02 10.25
C GLN A 32 1.75 -11.29 9.33
N LEU A 33 0.60 -11.89 9.02
CA LEU A 33 -0.43 -11.26 8.18
C LEU A 33 -0.98 -9.99 8.84
N GLU A 34 -1.31 -10.03 10.13
CA GLU A 34 -1.77 -8.84 10.86
C GLU A 34 -0.71 -7.74 10.83
N GLN A 35 0.55 -8.07 11.11
CA GLN A 35 1.66 -7.13 11.06
C GLN A 35 1.85 -6.54 9.66
N ALA A 36 1.79 -7.36 8.61
CA ALA A 36 1.92 -6.92 7.22
C ALA A 36 0.78 -5.98 6.79
N CYS A 37 -0.45 -6.24 7.25
CA CYS A 37 -1.59 -5.36 6.99
C CYS A 37 -1.48 -4.03 7.73
N GLU A 38 -1.13 -4.07 9.03
CA GLU A 38 -0.91 -2.86 9.82
C GLU A 38 0.22 -2.00 9.27
N ALA A 39 1.30 -2.62 8.83
CA ALA A 39 2.46 -1.92 8.27
C ALA A 39 2.12 -1.04 7.06
N THR A 40 1.17 -1.44 6.21
CA THR A 40 0.73 -0.58 5.09
C THR A 40 0.04 0.70 5.57
N ARG A 41 -0.77 0.62 6.64
CA ARG A 41 -1.35 1.81 7.27
C ARG A 41 -0.30 2.65 7.99
N ASP A 42 0.65 2.00 8.61
CA ASP A 42 1.77 2.66 9.26
C ASP A 42 2.63 3.45 8.26
N LEU A 43 2.87 2.90 7.08
CA LEU A 43 3.56 3.60 6.00
C LEU A 43 2.77 4.83 5.52
N TYR A 44 1.45 4.71 5.34
CA TYR A 44 0.59 5.85 5.02
C TYR A 44 0.72 6.97 6.07
N ILE A 45 0.65 6.62 7.37
CA ILE A 45 0.79 7.59 8.46
C ILE A 45 2.21 8.20 8.47
N TYR A 46 3.24 7.37 8.26
CA TYR A 46 4.62 7.83 8.20
C TYR A 46 4.85 8.82 7.05
N MET A 47 4.29 8.54 5.87
CA MET A 47 4.37 9.44 4.71
C MET A 47 3.61 10.75 4.94
N LEU A 48 2.44 10.75 5.57
CA LEU A 48 1.76 11.99 5.95
C LEU A 48 2.64 12.85 6.87
N GLY A 49 3.43 12.23 7.73
CA GLY A 49 4.34 12.91 8.64
C GLY A 49 5.51 13.66 7.99
N ILE A 50 5.71 13.55 6.65
CA ILE A 50 6.74 14.29 5.93
C ILE A 50 6.35 15.75 5.66
N VAL A 51 5.04 16.06 5.71
CA VAL A 51 4.49 17.37 5.40
C VAL A 51 5.10 18.45 6.29
N SER A 52 5.04 18.28 7.61
CA SER A 52 5.55 19.28 8.57
C SER A 52 7.07 19.50 8.49
N PRO A 53 7.94 18.48 8.39
CA PRO A 53 9.36 18.67 8.17
C PRO A 53 9.69 19.49 6.93
N LEU A 54 9.00 19.31 5.81
CA LEU A 54 9.24 20.10 4.58
C LEU A 54 8.92 21.57 4.79
N THR A 55 7.80 21.90 5.46
CA THR A 55 7.45 23.30 5.75
C THR A 55 8.41 23.93 6.76
N LYS A 56 8.93 23.15 7.72
CA LYS A 56 9.96 23.62 8.67
C LYS A 56 11.27 23.95 7.96
N ILE A 57 11.74 23.10 7.03
CA ILE A 57 12.94 23.40 6.22
C ILE A 57 12.76 24.68 5.41
N ALA A 58 11.58 24.90 4.83
CA ALA A 58 11.31 26.15 4.13
C ALA A 58 11.39 27.37 5.07
N ARG A 59 10.84 27.25 6.26
CA ARG A 59 10.94 28.31 7.30
C ARG A 59 12.38 28.58 7.70
N GLU A 60 13.16 27.54 7.98
CA GLU A 60 14.58 27.66 8.34
C GLU A 60 15.40 28.34 7.23
N ARG A 61 15.14 28.02 5.95
CA ARG A 61 15.76 28.66 4.80
C ARG A 61 15.44 30.17 4.75
N ILE A 62 14.18 30.52 4.99
CA ILE A 62 13.72 31.92 5.02
C ILE A 62 14.40 32.69 6.15
N GLU A 63 14.43 32.12 7.35
CA GLU A 63 15.07 32.77 8.51
C GLU A 63 16.58 32.93 8.31
N SER A 64 17.23 31.89 7.77
CA SER A 64 18.65 31.97 7.42
C SER A 64 18.95 33.08 6.37
N ALA A 65 18.07 33.20 5.37
CA ALA A 65 18.21 34.27 4.34
C ALA A 65 18.04 35.66 4.92
N LYS A 66 17.06 35.84 5.83
CA LYS A 66 16.88 37.12 6.57
C LYS A 66 18.10 37.53 7.41
N GLY A 67 18.79 36.51 7.99
CA GLY A 67 19.95 36.69 8.85
C GLY A 67 21.27 37.04 8.11
N LYS A 68 21.27 37.11 6.79
CA LYS A 68 22.46 37.50 6.02
C LYS A 68 22.90 38.93 6.36
N PHE A 69 24.17 39.21 6.21
CA PHE A 69 24.73 40.56 6.44
C PHE A 69 24.08 41.64 5.54
N ASN A 70 23.73 41.25 4.30
CA ASN A 70 23.09 42.17 3.35
C ASN A 70 21.94 41.45 2.62
N PRO A 71 20.77 41.24 3.28
CA PRO A 71 19.64 40.54 2.68
C PRO A 71 18.99 41.40 1.59
N THR A 72 18.51 40.76 0.52
CA THR A 72 17.71 41.42 -0.53
C THR A 72 16.35 41.87 0.01
N GLU A 73 15.61 42.70 -0.75
CA GLU A 73 14.25 43.12 -0.36
C GLU A 73 13.31 41.93 -0.20
N GLU A 74 13.41 40.95 -1.07
CA GLU A 74 12.64 39.71 -1.00
C GLU A 74 13.04 38.84 0.22
N GLU A 75 14.31 38.83 0.60
CA GLU A 75 14.78 38.11 1.79
C GLU A 75 14.37 38.84 3.10
N ARG A 76 14.16 40.18 3.07
CA ARG A 76 13.63 40.95 4.22
C ARG A 76 12.13 40.72 4.40
N ASN A 77 11.37 40.68 3.28
CA ASN A 77 9.92 40.51 3.25
C ASN A 77 9.52 39.21 2.50
N PRO A 78 9.89 38.01 3.01
CA PRO A 78 9.71 36.77 2.29
C PRO A 78 8.27 36.36 2.24
N ASN A 79 7.92 35.62 1.18
CA ASN A 79 6.64 34.92 1.08
C ASN A 79 6.63 33.70 2.00
N MET A 80 5.89 33.77 3.10
CA MET A 80 5.79 32.69 4.10
C MET A 80 4.77 31.61 3.73
N LYS A 81 4.14 31.64 2.55
CA LYS A 81 2.99 30.83 2.19
C LYS A 81 3.21 29.34 2.43
N PHE A 82 4.32 28.80 1.94
CA PHE A 82 4.62 27.38 2.14
C PHE A 82 5.04 27.06 3.59
N ALA A 83 5.75 27.97 4.24
CA ALA A 83 6.15 27.81 5.64
C ALA A 83 4.96 27.86 6.62
N ASP A 84 3.89 28.59 6.27
CA ASP A 84 2.67 28.71 7.06
C ASP A 84 1.53 27.80 6.57
N ASN A 85 1.86 26.72 5.91
CA ASN A 85 0.95 25.78 5.27
C ASN A 85 -0.12 25.23 6.24
N ALA A 86 -1.40 25.33 5.87
CA ALA A 86 -2.52 24.94 6.70
C ALA A 86 -2.63 23.40 6.86
N LEU A 87 -2.19 22.61 5.87
CA LEU A 87 -2.17 21.16 5.98
C LEU A 87 -1.13 20.70 7.01
N ALA A 88 0.07 21.30 7.03
CA ALA A 88 1.07 21.02 8.03
C ALA A 88 0.56 21.33 9.44
N LYS A 89 -0.09 22.49 9.62
CA LYS A 89 -0.70 22.89 10.88
C LYS A 89 -1.80 21.92 11.33
N LEU A 90 -2.68 21.49 10.43
CA LEU A 90 -3.74 20.53 10.71
C LEU A 90 -3.16 19.21 11.24
N LEU A 91 -2.12 18.67 10.60
CA LEU A 91 -1.47 17.43 11.05
C LEU A 91 -0.72 17.62 12.37
N ASP A 92 -0.06 18.76 12.55
CA ASP A 92 0.67 19.09 13.78
C ASP A 92 -0.26 19.36 14.98
N GLU A 93 -1.50 19.72 14.79
CA GLU A 93 -2.49 19.94 15.83
C GLU A 93 -3.32 18.69 16.14
N ASP A 94 -3.38 17.71 15.23
CA ASP A 94 -4.16 16.49 15.43
C ASP A 94 -3.57 15.59 16.54
N VAL A 95 -4.38 15.36 17.57
CA VAL A 95 -3.97 14.61 18.77
C VAL A 95 -3.77 13.13 18.48
N ASP A 96 -4.65 12.54 17.65
CA ASP A 96 -4.61 11.10 17.35
C ASP A 96 -3.44 10.78 16.41
N PHE A 97 -3.19 11.63 15.42
CA PHE A 97 -2.03 11.53 14.54
C PHE A 97 -0.72 11.59 15.36
N LYS A 98 -0.57 12.60 16.21
CA LYS A 98 0.60 12.75 17.11
C LYS A 98 0.78 11.54 18.02
N LYS A 99 -0.30 11.07 18.63
CA LYS A 99 -0.26 9.91 19.53
C LYS A 99 0.27 8.67 18.84
N ILE A 100 -0.20 8.39 17.61
CA ILE A 100 0.28 7.25 16.82
C ILE A 100 1.74 7.45 16.44
N PHE A 101 2.10 8.63 15.93
CA PHE A 101 3.45 8.97 15.50
C PHE A 101 4.45 8.79 16.64
N ASN A 102 4.12 9.28 17.83
CA ASN A 102 4.95 9.15 19.03
C ASN A 102 5.01 7.69 19.55
N LYS A 103 3.87 6.98 19.58
CA LYS A 103 3.83 5.57 20.00
C LYS A 103 4.71 4.68 19.11
N LYS A 104 4.69 4.92 17.81
CA LYS A 104 5.49 4.18 16.82
C LYS A 104 6.92 4.69 16.72
N LYS A 105 7.27 5.76 17.45
CA LYS A 105 8.60 6.43 17.40
C LYS A 105 8.99 6.84 15.98
N TYR A 106 8.02 7.30 15.20
CA TYR A 106 8.28 7.78 13.85
C TYR A 106 8.94 9.15 13.88
N SER A 107 9.91 9.35 13.01
CA SER A 107 10.64 10.63 12.87
C SER A 107 11.24 10.73 11.48
N TRP A 108 11.26 11.95 10.94
CA TRP A 108 11.98 12.31 9.72
C TRP A 108 13.28 13.06 10.03
N ALA A 109 13.56 13.37 11.30
CA ALA A 109 14.70 14.22 11.69
C ALA A 109 16.07 13.62 11.26
N GLN A 110 16.20 12.30 11.22
CA GLN A 110 17.43 11.63 10.78
C GLN A 110 17.69 11.71 9.27
N TYR A 111 16.69 12.14 8.49
CA TYR A 111 16.74 12.22 7.02
C TYR A 111 16.77 13.66 6.51
N ASP A 112 17.36 14.57 7.31
CA ASP A 112 17.43 16.02 7.01
C ASP A 112 18.05 16.31 5.62
N LEU A 113 19.09 15.54 5.22
CA LEU A 113 19.72 15.71 3.90
C LEU A 113 18.76 15.36 2.76
N LEU A 114 18.01 14.27 2.87
CA LEU A 114 16.98 13.90 1.89
C LEU A 114 15.89 14.96 1.82
N LEU A 115 15.38 15.42 2.96
CA LEU A 115 14.34 16.45 3.01
C LEU A 115 14.80 17.77 2.39
N LYS A 116 16.03 18.20 2.63
CA LYS A 116 16.64 19.38 2.01
C LYS A 116 16.81 19.25 0.50
N LYS A 117 17.17 18.05 0.02
CA LYS A 117 17.24 17.73 -1.40
C LYS A 117 15.87 17.78 -2.07
N ILE A 118 14.86 17.13 -1.45
CA ILE A 118 13.47 17.21 -1.90
C ILE A 118 12.98 18.65 -1.96
N MET A 119 13.18 19.44 -0.89
CA MET A 119 12.77 20.83 -0.86
C MET A 119 13.49 21.66 -1.94
N THR A 120 14.73 21.33 -2.27
CA THR A 120 15.46 22.00 -3.36
C THR A 120 14.84 21.65 -4.71
N SER A 121 14.48 20.39 -4.95
CA SER A 121 13.77 19.97 -6.15
C SER A 121 12.41 20.68 -6.28
N ILE A 122 11.61 20.69 -5.22
CA ILE A 122 10.30 21.35 -5.18
C ILE A 122 10.43 22.82 -5.61
N CYS A 123 11.43 23.56 -5.10
CA CYS A 123 11.64 24.97 -5.42
C CYS A 123 11.93 25.25 -6.91
N THR A 124 12.33 24.24 -7.69
CA THR A 124 12.58 24.39 -9.14
C THR A 124 11.34 24.11 -10.00
N LYS A 125 10.27 23.62 -9.41
CA LYS A 125 9.08 23.17 -10.14
C LYS A 125 8.11 24.31 -10.44
N GLU A 126 7.51 24.27 -11.61
CA GLU A 126 6.52 25.25 -12.05
C GLU A 126 5.31 25.28 -11.11
N TYR A 127 4.78 24.11 -10.71
CA TYR A 127 3.64 24.05 -9.80
C TYR A 127 3.91 24.71 -8.43
N TYR A 128 5.17 24.73 -7.97
CA TYR A 128 5.54 25.42 -6.75
C TYR A 128 5.61 26.94 -6.96
N ALA A 129 6.16 27.38 -8.08
CA ALA A 129 6.19 28.81 -8.44
C ALA A 129 4.77 29.37 -8.58
N GLU A 130 3.85 28.66 -9.24
CA GLU A 130 2.43 29.02 -9.36
C GLU A 130 1.76 29.13 -7.98
N TYR A 131 1.97 28.11 -7.12
CA TYR A 131 1.46 28.14 -5.74
C TYR A 131 1.98 29.35 -4.96
N MET A 132 3.28 29.64 -5.02
CA MET A 132 3.87 30.76 -4.31
C MET A 132 3.39 32.13 -4.84
N ALA A 133 3.09 32.26 -6.12
CA ALA A 133 2.58 33.48 -6.76
C ALA A 133 1.08 33.69 -6.47
N SER A 134 0.30 32.64 -6.25
CA SER A 134 -1.13 32.74 -5.94
C SER A 134 -1.37 33.48 -4.62
N LYS A 135 -2.43 34.31 -4.59
CA LYS A 135 -2.88 35.04 -3.40
C LYS A 135 -3.77 34.21 -2.47
N GLU A 136 -4.22 33.07 -2.94
CA GLU A 136 -5.05 32.15 -2.14
C GLU A 136 -4.27 31.65 -0.92
N ARG A 137 -4.95 31.52 0.22
CA ARG A 137 -4.43 30.98 1.48
C ARG A 137 -5.49 30.05 2.05
N SER A 138 -5.59 28.86 1.49
CA SER A 138 -6.61 27.89 1.88
C SER A 138 -6.02 26.49 2.08
N LEU A 139 -6.63 25.71 2.96
CA LEU A 139 -6.31 24.28 3.11
C LEU A 139 -6.44 23.53 1.78
N ALA A 140 -7.42 23.93 0.95
CA ALA A 140 -7.65 23.30 -0.34
C ALA A 140 -6.48 23.49 -1.30
N GLU A 141 -5.89 24.70 -1.36
CA GLU A 141 -4.73 24.98 -2.19
C GLU A 141 -3.49 24.26 -1.67
N ASP A 142 -3.28 24.26 -0.36
CA ASP A 142 -2.19 23.55 0.29
C ASP A 142 -2.25 22.03 0.04
N CYS A 143 -3.44 21.42 0.11
CA CYS A 143 -3.67 20.02 -0.21
C CYS A 143 -3.40 19.70 -1.69
N LYS A 144 -3.76 20.61 -2.62
CA LYS A 144 -3.44 20.45 -4.05
C LYS A 144 -1.93 20.46 -4.28
N LEU A 145 -1.22 21.39 -3.63
CA LEU A 145 0.25 21.43 -3.70
C LEU A 145 0.87 20.14 -3.20
N PHE A 146 0.50 19.66 -2.00
CA PHE A 146 1.06 18.42 -1.46
C PHE A 146 0.67 17.20 -2.28
N THR A 147 -0.49 17.19 -2.93
CA THR A 147 -0.82 16.13 -3.90
C THR A 147 0.23 16.10 -5.03
N ARG A 148 0.60 17.25 -5.60
CA ARG A 148 1.62 17.33 -6.67
C ARG A 148 2.99 16.91 -6.15
N ILE A 149 3.39 17.36 -4.96
CA ILE A 149 4.67 16.97 -4.34
C ILE A 149 4.73 15.45 -4.18
N PHE A 150 3.67 14.81 -3.69
CA PHE A 150 3.62 13.37 -3.49
C PHE A 150 3.66 12.60 -4.80
N GLU A 151 2.96 13.08 -5.83
CA GLU A 151 2.92 12.46 -7.15
C GLU A 151 4.25 12.64 -7.92
N GLU A 152 4.97 13.76 -7.75
CA GLU A 152 6.15 14.08 -8.58
C GLU A 152 7.50 13.82 -7.88
N GLU A 153 7.58 13.93 -6.55
CA GLU A 153 8.85 13.81 -5.84
C GLU A 153 9.06 12.46 -5.14
N PHE A 154 7.96 11.71 -4.87
CA PHE A 154 8.07 10.49 -4.05
C PHE A 154 7.82 9.19 -4.81
N VAL A 155 7.04 9.19 -5.89
CA VAL A 155 6.62 7.95 -6.58
C VAL A 155 7.82 7.16 -7.14
N ASP A 156 8.79 7.85 -7.74
CA ASP A 156 9.95 7.23 -8.37
C ASP A 156 11.27 7.53 -7.60
N SER A 157 11.17 7.82 -6.30
CA SER A 157 12.33 8.16 -5.47
C SER A 157 13.02 6.91 -4.94
N VAL A 158 14.05 6.44 -5.64
CA VAL A 158 14.87 5.29 -5.23
C VAL A 158 15.48 5.48 -3.84
N GLU A 159 15.94 6.71 -3.51
CA GLU A 159 16.51 7.02 -2.20
C GLU A 159 15.47 6.89 -1.07
N LEU A 160 14.22 7.31 -1.35
CA LEU A 160 13.12 7.15 -0.40
C LEU A 160 12.75 5.67 -0.22
N GLU A 161 12.66 4.90 -1.29
CA GLU A 161 12.39 3.46 -1.23
C GLU A 161 13.43 2.73 -0.38
N GLN A 162 14.71 2.98 -0.58
CA GLN A 162 15.79 2.38 0.21
C GLN A 162 15.65 2.69 1.71
N ILE A 163 15.37 3.96 2.07
CA ILE A 163 15.17 4.36 3.45
C ILE A 163 13.96 3.64 4.08
N LEU A 164 12.89 3.45 3.31
CA LEU A 164 11.69 2.79 3.80
C LEU A 164 11.90 1.28 3.97
N GLU A 165 12.63 0.62 3.05
CA GLU A 165 13.01 -0.79 3.16
C GLU A 165 13.89 -1.05 4.40
N ASP A 166 14.90 -0.20 4.63
CA ASP A 166 15.76 -0.29 5.81
C ASP A 166 14.98 -0.13 7.12
N LYS A 167 13.89 0.63 7.08
CA LYS A 167 13.04 0.88 8.25
C LYS A 167 12.07 -0.26 8.55
N SER A 168 11.54 -0.91 7.51
CA SER A 168 10.63 -2.04 7.65
C SER A 168 10.51 -2.87 6.38
N LEU A 169 10.85 -4.14 6.46
CA LEU A 169 10.66 -5.10 5.36
C LEU A 169 9.18 -5.24 4.92
N TYR A 170 8.24 -4.95 5.80
CA TYR A 170 6.81 -4.95 5.46
C TYR A 170 6.38 -3.78 4.56
N TRP A 171 7.24 -2.74 4.41
CA TRP A 171 6.97 -1.58 3.57
C TRP A 171 7.40 -1.76 2.12
N ASN A 172 8.17 -2.82 1.86
CA ASN A 172 8.59 -3.17 0.51
C ASN A 172 7.37 -3.35 -0.41
N ASP A 173 7.39 -2.73 -1.59
CA ASP A 173 6.31 -2.64 -2.60
C ASP A 173 5.04 -1.87 -2.16
N ASP A 174 4.99 -1.29 -0.96
CA ASP A 174 3.78 -0.61 -0.46
C ASP A 174 3.80 0.91 -0.70
N LEU A 175 4.94 1.50 -1.09
CA LEU A 175 5.10 2.96 -1.18
C LEU A 175 4.07 3.59 -2.11
N ALA A 176 3.97 3.13 -3.34
CA ALA A 176 3.03 3.68 -4.33
C ALA A 176 1.56 3.59 -3.84
N TYR A 177 1.22 2.51 -3.11
CA TYR A 177 -0.09 2.34 -2.51
C TYR A 177 -0.34 3.33 -1.37
N ALA A 178 0.62 3.50 -0.47
CA ALA A 178 0.54 4.46 0.63
C ALA A 178 0.42 5.91 0.11
N LEU A 179 1.24 6.29 -0.89
CA LEU A 179 1.18 7.61 -1.54
C LEU A 179 -0.19 7.85 -2.20
N THR A 180 -0.76 6.84 -2.85
CA THR A 180 -2.12 6.94 -3.41
C THR A 180 -3.15 7.32 -2.34
N TRP A 181 -3.03 6.76 -1.13
CA TRP A 181 -3.94 7.08 -0.03
C TRP A 181 -3.65 8.44 0.60
N CYS A 182 -2.38 8.87 0.66
CA CYS A 182 -2.04 10.25 1.04
C CYS A 182 -2.69 11.25 0.08
N CYS A 183 -2.53 11.05 -1.22
CA CYS A 183 -3.14 11.91 -2.24
C CYS A 183 -4.67 11.91 -2.18
N LYS A 184 -5.31 10.74 -1.92
CA LYS A 184 -6.78 10.68 -1.71
C LYS A 184 -7.20 11.47 -0.48
N THR A 185 -6.45 11.38 0.61
CA THR A 185 -6.69 12.17 1.83
C THR A 185 -6.60 13.67 1.54
N PHE A 186 -5.56 14.12 0.84
CA PHE A 186 -5.42 15.53 0.46
C PHE A 186 -6.55 15.98 -0.48
N LYS A 187 -6.93 15.17 -1.47
CA LYS A 187 -8.04 15.47 -2.38
C LYS A 187 -9.39 15.54 -1.66
N SER A 188 -9.59 14.73 -0.62
CA SER A 188 -10.78 14.77 0.24
C SER A 188 -10.83 16.05 1.06
N LEU A 189 -9.73 16.41 1.73
CA LEU A 189 -9.59 17.67 2.47
C LEU A 189 -9.78 18.92 1.58
N ALA A 190 -9.25 18.88 0.36
CA ALA A 190 -9.43 19.96 -0.60
C ALA A 190 -10.88 20.19 -1.01
N LYS A 191 -11.75 19.17 -0.87
CA LYS A 191 -13.20 19.28 -1.09
C LYS A 191 -13.97 19.74 0.15
N GLY A 192 -13.29 19.98 1.27
CA GLY A 192 -13.90 20.39 2.54
C GLY A 192 -14.45 19.23 3.37
N GLU A 193 -14.07 17.98 3.07
CA GLU A 193 -14.42 16.86 3.91
C GLU A 193 -13.64 16.91 5.24
N SER A 194 -14.23 16.38 6.31
CA SER A 194 -13.59 16.39 7.63
C SER A 194 -12.35 15.50 7.67
N TRP A 195 -11.32 15.98 8.35
CA TRP A 195 -10.11 15.21 8.61
C TRP A 195 -10.38 14.01 9.53
N SER A 196 -9.91 12.85 9.12
CA SER A 196 -9.79 11.68 9.98
C SER A 196 -8.75 10.71 9.42
N LEU A 197 -8.06 10.00 10.32
CA LEU A 197 -7.17 8.92 9.90
C LEU A 197 -7.97 7.76 9.32
N LEU A 198 -7.57 7.31 8.14
CA LEU A 198 -8.25 6.21 7.47
C LEU A 198 -8.18 4.91 8.29
N PRO A 199 -9.30 4.17 8.41
CA PRO A 199 -9.30 2.86 9.04
C PRO A 199 -8.51 1.86 8.18
N LEU A 200 -7.90 0.87 8.85
CA LEU A 200 -7.13 -0.17 8.17
C LEU A 200 -7.97 -0.97 7.17
N TYR A 201 -9.13 -1.44 7.62
CA TYR A 201 -10.08 -2.19 6.81
C TYR A 201 -11.30 -1.33 6.45
N ASN A 202 -11.89 -1.60 5.32
CA ASN A 202 -13.09 -0.93 4.88
C ASN A 202 -14.31 -1.57 5.55
N SER A 203 -14.72 -1.01 6.70
CA SER A 203 -15.87 -1.51 7.46
C SER A 203 -17.23 -1.04 6.91
N GLU A 204 -17.24 -0.04 6.01
CA GLU A 204 -18.48 0.57 5.51
C GLU A 204 -19.25 -0.33 4.53
N LEU A 205 -18.61 -1.36 3.96
CA LEU A 205 -19.29 -2.28 3.04
C LEU A 205 -20.22 -3.26 3.73
N LEU A 206 -20.28 -3.28 5.06
CA LEU A 206 -20.92 -4.35 5.82
C LEU A 206 -21.67 -3.84 7.05
N LYS A 207 -22.73 -3.10 6.81
CA LYS A 207 -23.80 -2.99 7.82
C LYS A 207 -24.54 -4.33 7.85
N GLY A 208 -24.05 -5.26 8.67
CA GLY A 208 -24.82 -6.46 9.00
C GLY A 208 -24.10 -7.80 9.09
N ASP A 209 -23.02 -8.04 8.34
CA ASP A 209 -22.36 -9.36 8.34
C ASP A 209 -20.85 -9.25 8.54
N GLU A 210 -20.37 -9.57 9.75
CA GLU A 210 -18.91 -9.71 10.06
C GLU A 210 -18.21 -10.73 9.15
N VAL A 211 -18.97 -11.68 8.60
CA VAL A 211 -18.47 -12.78 7.76
C VAL A 211 -17.89 -12.30 6.43
N GLU A 212 -18.28 -11.12 5.93
CA GLU A 212 -17.75 -10.57 4.69
C GLU A 212 -16.76 -9.41 4.86
N SER A 213 -16.35 -9.07 6.08
CA SER A 213 -15.39 -7.99 6.30
C SER A 213 -14.05 -8.28 5.62
N ASP A 214 -13.35 -7.25 5.18
CA ASP A 214 -12.04 -7.39 4.55
C ASP A 214 -11.02 -8.06 5.49
N LYS A 215 -11.15 -7.86 6.80
CA LYS A 215 -10.36 -8.56 7.83
C LYS A 215 -10.66 -10.07 7.82
N HIS A 216 -11.93 -10.43 7.79
CA HIS A 216 -12.36 -11.85 7.74
C HIS A 216 -11.92 -12.49 6.42
N PHE A 217 -12.08 -11.78 5.30
CA PHE A 217 -11.66 -12.24 3.99
C PHE A 217 -10.18 -12.67 3.99
N VAL A 218 -9.28 -11.79 4.40
CA VAL A 218 -7.84 -12.09 4.31
C VAL A 218 -7.40 -13.18 5.27
N LYS A 219 -7.99 -13.22 6.47
CA LYS A 219 -7.72 -14.28 7.45
C LYS A 219 -8.19 -15.64 6.93
N LYS A 220 -9.44 -15.73 6.44
CA LYS A 220 -10.00 -16.95 5.86
C LYS A 220 -9.24 -17.42 4.63
N LEU A 221 -8.79 -16.46 3.77
CA LEU A 221 -7.98 -16.78 2.60
C LEU A 221 -6.66 -17.44 3.01
N LEU A 222 -5.95 -16.88 3.98
CA LEU A 222 -4.70 -17.46 4.49
C LEU A 222 -4.94 -18.86 5.08
N GLN A 223 -5.93 -19.00 5.97
CA GLN A 223 -6.29 -20.28 6.60
C GLN A 223 -6.63 -21.35 5.57
N SER A 224 -7.47 -21.03 4.59
CA SER A 224 -7.87 -21.97 3.53
C SER A 224 -6.69 -22.38 2.64
N SER A 225 -5.78 -21.44 2.39
CA SER A 225 -4.58 -21.69 1.59
C SER A 225 -3.59 -22.59 2.33
N PHE A 226 -3.40 -22.38 3.64
CA PHE A 226 -2.59 -23.26 4.48
C PHE A 226 -3.18 -24.66 4.56
N ALA A 227 -4.47 -24.79 4.87
CA ALA A 227 -5.16 -26.08 4.98
C ALA A 227 -5.18 -26.87 3.67
N GLY A 228 -5.25 -26.16 2.53
CA GLY A 228 -5.27 -26.76 1.20
C GLY A 228 -3.91 -26.95 0.55
N TYR A 229 -2.81 -26.45 1.16
CA TYR A 229 -1.52 -26.33 0.48
C TYR A 229 -1.00 -27.65 -0.09
N GLU A 230 -0.91 -28.68 0.72
CA GLU A 230 -0.41 -30.00 0.29
C GLU A 230 -1.28 -30.58 -0.83
N LYS A 231 -2.60 -30.54 -0.67
CA LYS A 231 -3.55 -31.05 -1.68
C LYS A 231 -3.43 -30.32 -3.00
N TYR A 232 -3.48 -28.98 -2.97
CA TYR A 232 -3.50 -28.18 -4.20
C TYR A 232 -2.13 -28.14 -4.89
N SER A 233 -1.03 -28.16 -4.14
CA SER A 233 0.32 -28.26 -4.72
C SER A 233 0.55 -29.62 -5.40
N ALA A 234 0.02 -30.73 -4.85
CA ALA A 234 0.03 -32.03 -5.50
C ALA A 234 -0.77 -32.02 -6.82
N MET A 235 -1.97 -31.42 -6.82
CA MET A 235 -2.78 -31.25 -8.04
C MET A 235 -2.04 -30.44 -9.11
N VAL A 236 -1.32 -29.40 -8.73
CA VAL A 236 -0.46 -28.62 -9.65
C VAL A 236 0.64 -29.51 -10.21
N ALA A 237 1.37 -30.25 -9.36
CA ALA A 237 2.44 -31.14 -9.78
C ALA A 237 1.97 -32.23 -10.77
N GLU A 238 0.82 -32.82 -10.52
CA GLU A 238 0.19 -33.81 -11.42
C GLU A 238 -0.22 -33.20 -12.76
N SER A 239 -0.68 -31.95 -12.77
CA SER A 239 -1.11 -31.23 -13.98
C SER A 239 0.03 -30.91 -14.94
N VAL A 240 1.28 -30.91 -14.47
CA VAL A 240 2.47 -30.54 -15.24
C VAL A 240 3.39 -31.73 -15.53
N VAL A 241 2.90 -32.96 -15.37
CA VAL A 241 3.65 -34.15 -15.75
C VAL A 241 4.03 -34.09 -17.23
N GLY A 242 5.33 -34.19 -17.53
CA GLY A 242 5.88 -34.02 -18.87
C GLY A 242 6.42 -32.60 -19.19
N TRP A 243 6.26 -31.66 -18.28
CA TRP A 243 6.93 -30.34 -18.36
C TRP A 243 8.26 -30.40 -17.60
N GLU A 244 9.25 -29.62 -18.04
CA GLU A 244 10.53 -29.51 -17.32
C GLU A 244 10.25 -29.01 -15.88
N LYS A 245 10.65 -29.81 -14.89
CA LYS A 245 10.44 -29.50 -13.45
C LYS A 245 11.03 -28.14 -13.04
N GLU A 246 12.02 -27.67 -13.79
CA GLU A 246 12.65 -26.34 -13.61
C GLU A 246 11.70 -25.15 -13.89
N ARG A 247 10.52 -25.39 -14.46
CA ARG A 247 9.50 -24.36 -14.73
C ARG A 247 8.49 -24.16 -13.62
N LEU A 248 8.50 -24.98 -12.59
CA LEU A 248 7.65 -24.81 -11.42
C LEU A 248 8.29 -23.81 -10.45
N PHE A 249 8.14 -22.52 -10.74
CA PHE A 249 8.53 -21.51 -9.78
C PHE A 249 7.63 -21.57 -8.54
N SER A 250 8.23 -21.53 -7.36
CA SER A 250 7.50 -21.60 -6.09
C SER A 250 6.44 -20.49 -5.96
N THR A 251 6.69 -19.31 -6.55
CA THR A 251 5.73 -18.21 -6.63
C THR A 251 4.46 -18.60 -7.39
N ASP A 252 4.60 -19.23 -8.55
CA ASP A 252 3.46 -19.64 -9.39
C ASP A 252 2.61 -20.70 -8.68
N VAL A 253 3.26 -21.69 -8.04
CA VAL A 253 2.58 -22.72 -7.28
C VAL A 253 1.76 -22.11 -6.13
N VAL A 254 2.35 -21.18 -5.37
CA VAL A 254 1.67 -20.52 -4.25
C VAL A 254 0.47 -19.70 -4.74
N LEU A 255 0.60 -18.97 -5.86
CA LEU A 255 -0.51 -18.21 -6.45
C LEU A 255 -1.64 -19.13 -6.92
N ILE A 256 -1.32 -20.26 -7.54
CA ILE A 256 -2.32 -21.25 -7.96
C ILE A 256 -3.02 -21.85 -6.75
N VAL A 257 -2.27 -22.27 -5.73
CA VAL A 257 -2.84 -22.81 -4.47
C VAL A 257 -3.82 -21.82 -3.85
N MET A 258 -3.43 -20.54 -3.75
CA MET A 258 -4.31 -19.50 -3.22
C MET A 258 -5.56 -19.29 -4.09
N GLY A 259 -5.40 -19.31 -5.41
CA GLY A 259 -6.53 -19.21 -6.35
C GLY A 259 -7.54 -20.33 -6.16
N LEU A 260 -7.08 -21.58 -6.05
CA LEU A 260 -7.92 -22.76 -5.79
C LEU A 260 -8.59 -22.69 -4.41
N ALA A 261 -7.85 -22.27 -3.38
CA ALA A 261 -8.38 -22.08 -2.03
C ALA A 261 -9.47 -21.00 -2.00
N GLU A 262 -9.26 -19.87 -2.69
CA GLU A 262 -10.26 -18.80 -2.79
C GLU A 262 -11.53 -19.28 -3.52
N VAL A 263 -11.37 -19.95 -4.67
CA VAL A 263 -12.50 -20.46 -5.44
C VAL A 263 -13.33 -21.44 -4.61
N ALA A 264 -12.70 -22.32 -3.85
CA ALA A 264 -13.39 -23.33 -3.03
C ALA A 264 -14.02 -22.75 -1.76
N SER A 265 -13.42 -21.70 -1.14
CA SER A 265 -13.80 -21.25 0.20
C SER A 265 -14.68 -20.00 0.23
N PHE A 266 -14.84 -19.28 -0.89
CA PHE A 266 -15.61 -18.05 -0.95
C PHE A 266 -16.78 -18.14 -1.95
N PRO A 267 -17.97 -18.54 -1.48
CA PRO A 267 -19.14 -18.74 -2.35
C PRO A 267 -19.58 -17.49 -3.10
N THR A 268 -19.41 -16.31 -2.48
CA THR A 268 -19.88 -15.02 -3.02
C THR A 268 -18.92 -14.37 -4.02
N ILE A 269 -17.70 -14.92 -4.20
CA ILE A 269 -16.71 -14.41 -5.16
C ILE A 269 -16.83 -15.22 -6.46
N PRO A 270 -17.09 -14.58 -7.63
CA PRO A 270 -17.13 -15.28 -8.90
C PRO A 270 -15.79 -15.96 -9.23
N VAL A 271 -15.85 -17.15 -9.81
CA VAL A 271 -14.66 -17.93 -10.21
C VAL A 271 -13.74 -17.09 -11.11
N LYS A 272 -14.29 -16.42 -12.12
CA LYS A 272 -13.54 -15.57 -13.04
C LYS A 272 -12.79 -14.44 -12.34
N VAL A 273 -13.39 -13.86 -11.28
CA VAL A 273 -12.75 -12.80 -10.49
C VAL A 273 -11.53 -13.35 -9.78
N SER A 274 -11.66 -14.49 -9.09
CA SER A 274 -10.53 -15.13 -8.40
C SER A 274 -9.41 -15.46 -9.39
N ILE A 275 -9.71 -16.14 -10.50
CA ILE A 275 -8.69 -16.49 -11.51
C ILE A 275 -7.97 -15.22 -12.00
N ASN A 276 -8.72 -14.18 -12.40
CA ASN A 276 -8.13 -12.94 -12.91
C ASN A 276 -7.23 -12.25 -11.88
N GLU A 277 -7.59 -12.22 -10.60
CA GLU A 277 -6.77 -11.61 -9.56
C GLU A 277 -5.41 -12.33 -9.42
N TYR A 278 -5.39 -13.66 -9.39
CA TYR A 278 -4.11 -14.40 -9.27
C TYR A 278 -3.28 -14.37 -10.56
N VAL A 279 -3.92 -14.31 -11.72
CA VAL A 279 -3.24 -14.07 -13.01
C VAL A 279 -2.62 -12.67 -13.05
N GLU A 280 -3.31 -11.63 -12.52
CA GLU A 280 -2.71 -10.30 -12.38
C GLU A 280 -1.52 -10.30 -11.41
N LEU A 281 -1.63 -10.97 -10.26
CA LEU A 281 -0.52 -11.08 -9.31
C LEU A 281 0.70 -11.78 -9.91
N SER A 282 0.50 -12.80 -10.75
CA SER A 282 1.60 -13.51 -11.40
C SER A 282 2.44 -12.65 -12.35
N LYS A 283 1.90 -11.52 -12.84
CA LYS A 283 2.68 -10.57 -13.66
C LYS A 283 3.74 -9.82 -12.84
N PHE A 284 3.48 -9.60 -11.55
CA PHE A 284 4.38 -8.85 -10.66
C PHE A 284 5.34 -9.74 -9.89
N TYR A 285 4.89 -10.95 -9.49
CA TYR A 285 5.64 -11.84 -8.61
C TYR A 285 6.19 -13.08 -9.33
N GLY A 286 5.82 -13.29 -10.58
CA GLY A 286 6.25 -14.41 -11.41
C GLY A 286 7.27 -14.00 -12.48
N THR A 287 7.52 -14.93 -13.39
CA THR A 287 8.31 -14.72 -14.60
C THR A 287 7.44 -14.19 -15.76
N PRO A 288 8.02 -13.71 -16.86
CA PRO A 288 7.22 -13.31 -18.05
C PRO A 288 6.27 -14.38 -18.59
N LYS A 289 6.53 -15.67 -18.28
CA LYS A 289 5.68 -16.81 -18.69
C LYS A 289 4.64 -17.18 -17.64
N SER A 290 4.77 -16.71 -16.41
CA SER A 290 3.89 -17.08 -15.29
C SER A 290 2.43 -16.73 -15.55
N ARG A 291 2.14 -15.60 -16.20
CA ARG A 291 0.76 -15.20 -16.54
C ARG A 291 -0.01 -16.28 -17.30
N SER A 292 0.55 -16.79 -18.38
CA SER A 292 -0.12 -17.81 -19.22
C SER A 292 -0.15 -19.18 -18.51
N PHE A 293 0.90 -19.49 -17.76
CA PHE A 293 1.01 -20.72 -16.99
C PHE A 293 -0.05 -20.74 -15.84
N VAL A 294 -0.08 -19.73 -15.00
CA VAL A 294 -1.03 -19.61 -13.87
C VAL A 294 -2.47 -19.64 -14.39
N ASN A 295 -2.77 -18.88 -15.48
CA ASN A 295 -4.11 -18.92 -16.07
C ASN A 295 -4.51 -20.32 -16.53
N GLY A 296 -3.67 -20.98 -17.33
CA GLY A 296 -4.01 -22.30 -17.89
C GLY A 296 -4.16 -23.39 -16.82
N ILE A 297 -3.34 -23.35 -15.77
CA ILE A 297 -3.45 -24.32 -14.67
C ILE A 297 -4.67 -24.03 -13.79
N LEU A 298 -4.94 -22.77 -13.44
CA LEU A 298 -6.12 -22.41 -12.68
C LEU A 298 -7.41 -22.81 -13.40
N ASP A 299 -7.55 -22.48 -14.69
CA ASP A 299 -8.74 -22.85 -15.47
C ASP A 299 -8.99 -24.37 -15.45
N ARG A 300 -7.93 -25.16 -15.67
CA ARG A 300 -8.02 -26.63 -15.65
C ARG A 300 -8.42 -27.17 -14.28
N LEU A 301 -7.70 -26.76 -13.22
CA LEU A 301 -7.91 -27.32 -11.89
C LEU A 301 -9.22 -26.85 -11.26
N VAL A 302 -9.65 -25.62 -11.54
CA VAL A 302 -10.98 -25.12 -11.13
C VAL A 302 -12.07 -25.97 -11.78
N GLN A 303 -11.95 -26.29 -13.09
CA GLN A 303 -12.94 -27.17 -13.74
C GLN A 303 -12.98 -28.55 -13.10
N THR A 304 -11.83 -29.12 -12.70
CA THR A 304 -11.76 -30.35 -11.95
C THR A 304 -12.52 -30.25 -10.62
N LEU A 305 -12.28 -29.16 -9.84
CA LEU A 305 -12.98 -28.95 -8.58
C LEU A 305 -14.50 -28.76 -8.74
N VAL A 306 -14.94 -28.11 -9.83
CA VAL A 306 -16.36 -27.95 -10.18
C VAL A 306 -16.99 -29.31 -10.48
N ASN A 307 -16.34 -30.15 -11.30
CA ASN A 307 -16.82 -31.47 -11.66
C ASN A 307 -16.90 -32.40 -10.44
N GLU A 308 -16.03 -32.21 -9.46
CA GLU A 308 -16.03 -32.95 -8.18
C GLU A 308 -17.04 -32.41 -7.16
N GLY A 309 -17.81 -31.37 -7.49
CA GLY A 309 -18.76 -30.73 -6.59
C GLY A 309 -18.13 -29.99 -5.40
N LYS A 310 -16.85 -29.64 -5.51
CA LYS A 310 -16.09 -28.93 -4.45
C LYS A 310 -16.17 -27.41 -4.54
N VAL A 311 -16.86 -26.87 -5.55
CA VAL A 311 -17.05 -25.43 -5.77
C VAL A 311 -18.54 -25.11 -5.67
N ASN A 312 -18.94 -24.50 -4.57
CA ASN A 312 -20.30 -24.02 -4.37
C ASN A 312 -20.30 -22.47 -4.49
N LYS A 313 -21.02 -21.94 -5.46
CA LYS A 313 -21.16 -20.50 -5.68
C LYS A 313 -22.59 -20.04 -5.38
N GLU A 314 -22.70 -18.87 -4.73
CA GLU A 314 -23.96 -18.29 -4.28
C GLU A 314 -24.03 -16.81 -4.61
N GLY A 315 -25.26 -16.29 -4.81
CA GLY A 315 -25.47 -14.87 -5.02
C GLY A 315 -24.58 -14.28 -6.13
N LYS A 316 -23.74 -13.30 -5.79
CA LYS A 316 -22.78 -12.69 -6.74
C LYS A 316 -21.73 -13.65 -7.27
N GLY A 317 -21.48 -14.76 -6.57
CA GLY A 317 -20.52 -15.78 -7.01
C GLY A 317 -20.97 -16.57 -8.25
N LEU A 318 -22.25 -16.51 -8.60
CA LEU A 318 -22.82 -17.15 -9.79
C LEU A 318 -22.59 -16.37 -11.09
N MET A 319 -22.10 -15.11 -11.01
CA MET A 319 -21.74 -14.27 -12.14
C MET A 319 -20.36 -14.61 -12.68
#